data_aa2d2c1f9c2b2c904c072d9a188410b5
#
_entry.id   aa2d2c1f9c2b2c904c072d9a188410b5
#
_cell.length_a   1.000
_cell.length_b   1.000
_cell.length_c   1.000
_cell.angle_alpha   90.00
_cell.angle_beta   90.00
_cell.angle_gamma   90.00
#
_symmetry.space_group_name_H-M   'P 1'
#
loop_
_entity.id
_entity.type
_entity.pdbx_description
1 polymer ?
#
loop_
_entity_poly.entity_id
_entity_poly.type
_entity_poly.pdbx_seq_one_letter_code
_entity_poly.pdbx_strand_id
1 'polypeptide(L)'
;MKHLLLALLAATTAAHAQDYTFKDHPFEEGYLSTDGEAFTISTIRYVGGYMCDLDGRLNNNVYRDGKGCEVRFAFTRNKVSITVPESAREACAKYCGYDGYFAADYYRLPAACTESAADSTAQRFQAAYCAKNYAQAAQIQQQYVNTCNRFMVVTEQMRARNDLAVAYKNSGNKTACHTALQPLRRYWNDKAEEHDHRYSNDFMKELAAAKFNWNACR
;
A
#
# COMPACT_ATOMS: atom_id res chain seq x y z
N MET A 1 -14.87 58.12 -21.76
CA MET A 1 -15.33 56.73 -21.56
C MET A 1 -14.09 55.82 -21.54
N LYS A 2 -13.68 55.34 -20.36
CA LYS A 2 -12.51 54.46 -20.19
C LYS A 2 -13.02 53.01 -20.15
N HIS A 3 -12.68 52.21 -21.15
CA HIS A 3 -12.97 50.80 -21.19
C HIS A 3 -11.96 50.06 -20.30
N LEU A 4 -12.45 49.53 -19.19
CA LEU A 4 -11.68 48.63 -18.30
C LEU A 4 -11.76 47.19 -18.90
N LEU A 5 -10.66 46.72 -19.49
CA LEU A 5 -10.52 45.33 -19.90
C LEU A 5 -10.22 44.50 -18.66
N LEU A 6 -11.19 43.71 -18.20
CA LEU A 6 -10.95 42.64 -17.21
C LEU A 6 -10.30 41.46 -17.94
N ALA A 7 -9.01 41.25 -17.70
CA ALA A 7 -8.34 40.01 -18.11
C ALA A 7 -8.72 38.89 -17.13
N LEU A 8 -9.55 37.93 -17.58
CA LEU A 8 -9.76 36.68 -16.87
C LEU A 8 -8.47 35.85 -16.96
N LEU A 9 -7.72 35.75 -15.85
CA LEU A 9 -6.68 34.74 -15.68
C LEU A 9 -7.38 33.40 -15.47
N ALA A 10 -7.42 32.57 -16.51
CA ALA A 10 -7.76 31.17 -16.39
C ALA A 10 -6.58 30.47 -15.67
N ALA A 11 -6.74 30.20 -14.38
CA ALA A 11 -5.81 29.35 -13.65
C ALA A 11 -5.94 27.92 -14.20
N THR A 12 -5.03 27.54 -15.09
CA THR A 12 -4.85 26.14 -15.48
C THR A 12 -4.29 25.39 -14.28
N THR A 13 -5.15 24.71 -13.53
CA THR A 13 -4.70 23.73 -12.53
C THR A 13 -4.03 22.61 -13.30
N ALA A 14 -2.68 22.54 -13.24
CA ALA A 14 -1.97 21.37 -13.71
C ALA A 14 -2.55 20.15 -12.96
N ALA A 15 -3.10 19.22 -13.71
CA ALA A 15 -3.54 17.95 -13.15
C ALA A 15 -2.29 17.20 -12.67
N HIS A 16 -2.10 17.14 -11.36
CA HIS A 16 -1.03 16.33 -10.78
C HIS A 16 -1.48 14.89 -10.78
N ALA A 17 -0.59 13.98 -11.19
CA ALA A 17 -0.81 12.55 -11.06
C ALA A 17 -1.19 12.21 -9.61
N GLN A 18 -2.19 11.37 -9.46
CA GLN A 18 -2.67 10.90 -8.16
C GLN A 18 -2.37 9.42 -8.04
N ASP A 19 -1.83 9.04 -6.89
CA ASP A 19 -1.47 7.68 -6.60
C ASP A 19 -2.53 7.02 -5.72
N TYR A 20 -2.87 5.79 -6.10
CA TYR A 20 -3.82 4.93 -5.43
C TYR A 20 -3.19 3.56 -5.25
N THR A 21 -3.60 2.85 -4.20
CA THR A 21 -3.11 1.50 -3.93
C THR A 21 -4.22 0.64 -3.34
N PHE A 22 -3.98 -0.66 -3.25
CA PHE A 22 -4.86 -1.55 -2.53
C PHE A 22 -4.94 -1.18 -1.04
N LYS A 23 -6.05 -1.56 -0.44
CA LYS A 23 -6.30 -1.38 0.98
C LYS A 23 -6.82 -2.69 1.54
N ASP A 24 -6.26 -3.12 2.67
CA ASP A 24 -6.62 -4.37 3.33
C ASP A 24 -6.30 -5.65 2.51
N HIS A 25 -5.31 -5.59 1.62
CA HIS A 25 -4.81 -6.71 0.82
C HIS A 25 -3.38 -7.11 1.26
N PRO A 26 -3.23 -7.94 2.29
CA PRO A 26 -1.92 -8.19 2.91
C PRO A 26 -0.95 -9.01 2.02
N PHE A 27 -1.46 -9.71 1.01
CA PHE A 27 -0.67 -10.55 0.10
C PHE A 27 -0.68 -10.08 -1.34
N GLU A 28 -1.17 -8.88 -1.57
CA GLU A 28 -1.27 -8.30 -2.90
C GLU A 28 -0.86 -6.84 -2.85
N GLU A 29 -0.11 -6.41 -3.84
CA GLU A 29 0.16 -5.02 -4.11
C GLU A 29 -0.56 -4.60 -5.37
N GLY A 30 -1.09 -3.40 -5.38
CA GLY A 30 -1.69 -2.80 -6.56
C GLY A 30 -1.49 -1.31 -6.53
N TYR A 31 -0.87 -0.79 -7.57
CA TYR A 31 -0.60 0.63 -7.76
C TYR A 31 -1.34 1.12 -8.99
N LEU A 32 -2.01 2.24 -8.83
CA LEU A 32 -2.59 3.00 -9.91
C LEU A 32 -2.12 4.44 -9.78
N SER A 33 -1.44 4.93 -10.82
CA SER A 33 -1.14 6.35 -10.98
C SER A 33 -1.96 6.91 -12.14
N THR A 34 -2.60 8.07 -11.96
CA THR A 34 -3.40 8.68 -13.02
C THR A 34 -3.56 10.19 -12.83
N ASP A 35 -3.56 10.93 -13.93
CA ASP A 35 -3.95 12.33 -13.98
C ASP A 35 -5.40 12.56 -14.45
N GLY A 36 -6.16 11.45 -14.61
CA GLY A 36 -7.53 11.44 -15.11
C GLY A 36 -7.65 11.19 -16.61
N GLU A 37 -6.55 11.33 -17.38
CA GLU A 37 -6.49 10.99 -18.81
C GLU A 37 -5.52 9.83 -19.08
N ALA A 38 -4.29 9.94 -18.59
CA ALA A 38 -3.32 8.85 -18.64
C ALA A 38 -3.35 8.05 -17.34
N PHE A 39 -3.02 6.76 -17.42
CA PHE A 39 -2.92 5.90 -16.25
C PHE A 39 -1.85 4.84 -16.44
N THR A 40 -1.35 4.36 -15.30
CA THR A 40 -0.50 3.17 -15.19
C THR A 40 -1.02 2.34 -14.03
N ILE A 41 -1.25 1.06 -14.26
CA ILE A 41 -1.61 0.07 -13.23
C ILE A 41 -0.51 -0.97 -13.19
N SER A 42 -0.04 -1.29 -11.99
CA SER A 42 0.81 -2.46 -11.73
C SER A 42 0.24 -3.22 -10.54
N THR A 43 0.10 -4.53 -10.66
CA THR A 43 -0.33 -5.38 -9.54
C THR A 43 0.60 -6.57 -9.38
N ILE A 44 0.83 -6.94 -8.14
CA ILE A 44 1.61 -8.12 -7.76
C ILE A 44 0.78 -8.93 -6.77
N ARG A 45 0.56 -10.19 -7.10
CA ARG A 45 -0.02 -11.16 -6.21
C ARG A 45 1.07 -12.11 -5.75
N TYR A 46 1.45 -12.03 -4.47
CA TYR A 46 2.54 -12.84 -3.91
C TYR A 46 2.21 -14.34 -3.88
N VAL A 47 0.93 -14.68 -3.75
CA VAL A 47 0.47 -16.05 -3.88
C VAL A 47 0.41 -16.42 -5.36
N GLY A 48 1.34 -17.25 -5.81
CA GLY A 48 1.45 -17.67 -7.21
C GLY A 48 2.37 -16.80 -8.08
N GLY A 49 2.85 -15.65 -7.59
CA GLY A 49 3.81 -14.80 -8.30
C GLY A 49 3.26 -14.10 -9.55
N TYR A 50 1.95 -13.80 -9.56
CA TYR A 50 1.30 -13.19 -10.72
C TYR A 50 1.46 -11.67 -10.71
N MET A 51 1.73 -11.13 -11.90
CA MET A 51 1.88 -9.69 -12.12
C MET A 51 0.98 -9.26 -13.27
N CYS A 52 0.44 -8.06 -13.16
CA CYS A 52 -0.23 -7.36 -14.25
C CYS A 52 0.37 -5.98 -14.41
N ASP A 53 0.60 -5.57 -15.66
CA ASP A 53 1.00 -4.22 -16.00
C ASP A 53 0.14 -3.73 -17.16
N LEU A 54 -0.48 -2.57 -16.97
CA LEU A 54 -1.31 -1.94 -17.97
C LEU A 54 -1.17 -0.42 -17.88
N ASP A 55 -0.83 0.19 -19.00
CA ASP A 55 -0.81 1.64 -19.15
C ASP A 55 -1.64 2.09 -20.35
N GLY A 56 -2.02 3.35 -20.36
CA GLY A 56 -2.79 3.88 -21.47
C GLY A 56 -3.46 5.23 -21.18
N ARG A 57 -4.40 5.56 -22.07
CA ARG A 57 -5.21 6.78 -21.95
C ARG A 57 -6.70 6.43 -21.87
N LEU A 58 -7.39 7.18 -21.02
CA LEU A 58 -8.84 7.04 -20.82
C LEU A 58 -9.61 7.92 -21.83
N ASN A 59 -10.68 7.37 -22.33
CA ASN A 59 -11.72 8.12 -23.04
C ASN A 59 -13.04 7.91 -22.29
N ASN A 60 -13.58 8.97 -21.68
CA ASN A 60 -14.77 8.89 -20.83
C ASN A 60 -14.66 7.82 -19.73
N ASN A 61 -13.53 7.81 -19.03
CA ASN A 61 -13.21 6.83 -17.97
C ASN A 61 -13.14 5.38 -18.44
N VAL A 62 -12.93 5.15 -19.74
CA VAL A 62 -12.78 3.80 -20.30
C VAL A 62 -11.48 3.73 -21.11
N TYR A 63 -10.72 2.69 -20.86
CA TYR A 63 -9.59 2.28 -21.70
C TYR A 63 -10.03 1.22 -22.68
N ARG A 64 -9.57 1.32 -23.94
CA ARG A 64 -9.71 0.31 -24.98
C ARG A 64 -8.43 0.20 -25.75
N ASP A 65 -7.93 -1.03 -25.89
CA ASP A 65 -6.68 -1.30 -26.62
C ASP A 65 -6.85 -1.51 -28.14
N GLY A 66 -8.10 -1.45 -28.63
CA GLY A 66 -8.45 -1.73 -30.03
C GLY A 66 -8.35 -3.21 -30.41
N LYS A 67 -8.05 -4.11 -29.47
CA LYS A 67 -7.89 -5.57 -29.67
C LYS A 67 -8.83 -6.39 -28.77
N GLY A 68 -9.84 -5.74 -28.19
CA GLY A 68 -10.89 -6.37 -27.39
C GLY A 68 -10.78 -6.15 -25.89
N CYS A 69 -9.65 -5.69 -25.34
CA CYS A 69 -9.57 -5.34 -23.93
C CYS A 69 -10.27 -4.00 -23.67
N GLU A 70 -11.25 -4.02 -22.76
CA GLU A 70 -11.93 -2.85 -22.23
C GLU A 70 -11.82 -2.82 -20.72
N VAL A 71 -11.37 -1.68 -20.17
CA VAL A 71 -11.24 -1.45 -18.73
C VAL A 71 -11.99 -0.18 -18.37
N ARG A 72 -12.83 -0.25 -17.35
CA ARG A 72 -13.68 0.86 -16.88
C ARG A 72 -13.20 1.36 -15.53
N PHE A 73 -13.13 2.68 -15.39
CA PHE A 73 -12.69 3.38 -14.20
C PHE A 73 -13.84 4.17 -13.60
N ALA A 74 -14.19 3.92 -12.35
CA ALA A 74 -15.18 4.71 -11.62
C ALA A 74 -14.49 5.50 -10.52
N PHE A 75 -14.31 6.79 -10.76
CA PHE A 75 -13.61 7.70 -9.84
C PHE A 75 -14.56 8.22 -8.76
N THR A 76 -14.07 8.20 -7.53
CA THR A 76 -14.64 8.92 -6.39
C THR A 76 -13.56 9.79 -5.75
N ARG A 77 -13.91 10.55 -4.72
CA ARG A 77 -12.94 11.44 -4.04
C ARG A 77 -11.68 10.70 -3.53
N ASN A 78 -11.84 9.47 -3.04
CA ASN A 78 -10.78 8.75 -2.34
C ASN A 78 -10.52 7.35 -2.91
N LYS A 79 -11.20 6.98 -3.99
CA LYS A 79 -11.14 5.63 -4.55
C LYS A 79 -11.38 5.63 -6.05
N VAL A 80 -10.70 4.76 -6.75
CA VAL A 80 -10.98 4.38 -8.13
C VAL A 80 -11.35 2.90 -8.15
N SER A 81 -12.56 2.59 -8.61
CA SER A 81 -12.97 1.19 -8.87
C SER A 81 -12.66 0.85 -10.31
N ILE A 82 -11.88 -0.18 -10.54
CA ILE A 82 -11.51 -0.68 -11.87
C ILE A 82 -12.26 -1.97 -12.12
N THR A 83 -12.95 -2.04 -13.25
CA THR A 83 -13.71 -3.21 -13.67
C THR A 83 -13.39 -3.58 -15.12
N VAL A 84 -13.43 -4.88 -15.40
CA VAL A 84 -13.30 -5.46 -16.73
C VAL A 84 -14.60 -6.18 -17.07
N PRO A 85 -15.32 -5.77 -18.14
CA PRO A 85 -16.51 -6.49 -18.58
C PRO A 85 -16.19 -7.96 -18.88
N GLU A 86 -17.13 -8.87 -18.63
CA GLU A 86 -16.96 -10.29 -18.89
C GLU A 86 -16.50 -10.57 -20.33
N SER A 87 -17.11 -9.87 -21.30
CA SER A 87 -16.77 -9.99 -22.73
C SER A 87 -15.35 -9.53 -23.09
N ALA A 88 -14.68 -8.75 -22.23
CA ALA A 88 -13.32 -8.26 -22.45
C ALA A 88 -12.26 -9.01 -21.62
N ARG A 89 -12.68 -9.92 -20.74
CA ARG A 89 -11.80 -10.56 -19.73
C ARG A 89 -10.65 -11.32 -20.40
N GLU A 90 -10.95 -12.14 -21.40
CA GLU A 90 -9.93 -12.91 -22.13
C GLU A 90 -8.93 -11.99 -22.87
N ALA A 91 -9.42 -10.94 -23.53
CA ALA A 91 -8.56 -10.00 -24.24
C ALA A 91 -7.69 -9.18 -23.29
N CYS A 92 -8.14 -8.91 -22.06
CA CYS A 92 -7.37 -8.20 -21.03
C CYS A 92 -6.35 -9.12 -20.32
N ALA A 93 -6.55 -10.44 -20.32
CA ALA A 93 -5.66 -11.39 -19.64
C ALA A 93 -4.21 -11.34 -20.14
N LYS A 94 -3.97 -10.87 -21.38
CA LYS A 94 -2.60 -10.71 -21.94
C LYS A 94 -1.72 -9.71 -21.21
N TYR A 95 -2.32 -8.80 -20.43
CA TYR A 95 -1.62 -7.83 -19.59
C TYR A 95 -1.26 -8.39 -18.22
N CYS A 96 -1.66 -9.64 -17.95
CA CYS A 96 -1.46 -10.34 -16.70
C CYS A 96 -0.79 -11.69 -16.95
N GLY A 97 -0.04 -12.19 -15.97
CA GLY A 97 0.29 -13.61 -15.89
C GLY A 97 -0.97 -14.45 -15.67
N TYR A 98 -0.82 -15.77 -15.69
CA TYR A 98 -1.89 -16.78 -15.79
C TYR A 98 -3.15 -16.54 -14.92
N ASP A 99 -3.01 -16.03 -13.69
CA ASP A 99 -4.12 -15.72 -12.76
C ASP A 99 -4.04 -14.30 -12.22
N GLY A 100 -3.28 -13.42 -12.89
CA GLY A 100 -3.19 -12.02 -12.50
C GLY A 100 -4.48 -11.29 -12.82
N TYR A 101 -4.78 -10.27 -12.06
CA TYR A 101 -5.87 -9.35 -12.34
C TYR A 101 -5.55 -7.95 -11.82
N PHE A 102 -6.10 -6.96 -12.47
CA PHE A 102 -5.99 -5.56 -12.06
C PHE A 102 -7.35 -4.91 -11.75
N ALA A 103 -8.44 -5.65 -11.96
CA ALA A 103 -9.79 -5.18 -11.65
C ALA A 103 -10.02 -5.24 -10.14
N ALA A 104 -10.00 -4.07 -9.47
CA ALA A 104 -10.10 -3.93 -8.03
C ALA A 104 -10.51 -2.51 -7.63
N ASP A 105 -10.70 -2.30 -6.34
CA ASP A 105 -10.80 -0.99 -5.71
C ASP A 105 -9.41 -0.49 -5.29
N TYR A 106 -9.00 0.65 -5.85
CA TYR A 106 -7.77 1.34 -5.53
C TYR A 106 -8.08 2.59 -4.71
N TYR A 107 -7.49 2.72 -3.55
CA TYR A 107 -7.73 3.82 -2.63
C TYR A 107 -6.61 4.83 -2.69
N ARG A 108 -6.96 6.11 -2.61
CA ARG A 108 -5.97 7.18 -2.56
C ARG A 108 -5.00 6.94 -1.42
N LEU A 109 -3.71 6.87 -1.75
CA LEU A 109 -2.66 6.67 -0.76
C LEU A 109 -2.56 7.93 0.11
N PRO A 110 -2.67 7.81 1.44
CA PRO A 110 -2.44 8.95 2.33
C PRO A 110 -1.01 9.49 2.16
N ALA A 111 -0.84 10.81 2.16
CA ALA A 111 0.48 11.43 2.00
C ALA A 111 1.52 10.93 3.03
N ALA A 112 1.06 10.53 4.23
CA ALA A 112 1.91 9.95 5.26
C ALA A 112 2.36 8.51 4.97
N CYS A 113 1.79 7.86 3.93
CA CYS A 113 2.03 6.45 3.59
C CYS A 113 2.74 6.28 2.24
N THR A 114 3.18 7.37 1.61
CA THR A 114 4.05 7.32 0.43
C THR A 114 5.42 6.77 0.82
N GLU A 115 6.15 6.18 -0.11
CA GLU A 115 7.51 5.65 0.11
C GLU A 115 8.42 6.69 0.78
N SER A 116 8.49 7.91 0.25
CA SER A 116 9.29 8.99 0.83
C SER A 116 8.87 9.35 2.26
N ALA A 117 7.56 9.32 2.58
CA ALA A 117 7.07 9.57 3.93
C ALA A 117 7.37 8.40 4.88
N ALA A 118 7.31 7.16 4.38
CA ALA A 118 7.71 5.96 5.11
C ALA A 118 9.19 6.00 5.47
N ASP A 119 10.07 6.33 4.52
CA ASP A 119 11.51 6.49 4.74
C ASP A 119 11.81 7.58 5.76
N SER A 120 11.18 8.75 5.63
CA SER A 120 11.30 9.84 6.60
C SER A 120 10.85 9.40 8.01
N THR A 121 9.79 8.60 8.09
CA THR A 121 9.29 8.08 9.36
C THR A 121 10.26 7.07 9.96
N ALA A 122 10.81 6.16 9.16
CA ALA A 122 11.81 5.21 9.60
C ALA A 122 13.08 5.92 10.12
N GLN A 123 13.55 6.97 9.44
CA GLN A 123 14.69 7.77 9.89
C GLN A 123 14.42 8.45 11.23
N ARG A 124 13.26 9.08 11.41
CA ARG A 124 12.87 9.72 12.68
C ARG A 124 12.72 8.70 13.81
N PHE A 125 12.13 7.54 13.52
CA PHE A 125 12.05 6.43 14.48
C PHE A 125 13.44 6.00 14.91
N GLN A 126 14.32 5.72 13.96
CA GLN A 126 15.70 5.28 14.23
C GLN A 126 16.49 6.31 15.03
N ALA A 127 16.38 7.59 14.70
CA ALA A 127 17.04 8.66 15.44
C ALA A 127 16.59 8.71 16.91
N ALA A 128 15.27 8.66 17.16
CA ALA A 128 14.71 8.65 18.50
C ALA A 128 15.13 7.38 19.27
N TYR A 129 15.09 6.23 18.60
CA TYR A 129 15.46 4.94 19.20
C TYR A 129 16.94 4.87 19.59
N CYS A 130 17.84 5.29 18.69
CA CYS A 130 19.30 5.35 18.97
C CYS A 130 19.64 6.34 20.09
N ALA A 131 18.90 7.44 20.20
CA ALA A 131 19.01 8.39 21.31
C ALA A 131 18.42 7.86 22.63
N LYS A 132 17.92 6.61 22.65
CA LYS A 132 17.22 5.97 23.79
C LYS A 132 15.93 6.71 24.20
N ASN A 133 15.40 7.57 23.35
CA ASN A 133 14.11 8.21 23.55
C ASN A 133 12.97 7.26 23.06
N TYR A 134 12.84 6.14 23.75
CA TYR A 134 11.95 5.05 23.34
C TYR A 134 10.46 5.45 23.35
N ALA A 135 10.07 6.35 24.22
CA ALA A 135 8.68 6.85 24.24
C ALA A 135 8.36 7.63 22.95
N GLN A 136 9.27 8.49 22.50
CA GLN A 136 9.12 9.22 21.24
C GLN A 136 9.17 8.27 20.02
N ALA A 137 10.10 7.30 20.03
CA ALA A 137 10.18 6.28 18.98
C ALA A 137 8.84 5.51 18.87
N ALA A 138 8.28 5.07 20.00
CA ALA A 138 6.99 4.40 20.05
C ALA A 138 5.85 5.28 19.51
N GLN A 139 5.84 6.57 19.84
CA GLN A 139 4.82 7.50 19.35
C GLN A 139 4.88 7.68 17.82
N ILE A 140 6.08 7.86 17.27
CA ILE A 140 6.30 7.98 15.82
C ILE A 140 5.78 6.73 15.11
N GLN A 141 6.20 5.56 15.57
CA GLN A 141 5.85 4.29 14.94
C GLN A 141 4.37 3.94 15.12
N GLN A 142 3.78 4.24 16.27
CA GLN A 142 2.34 4.04 16.50
C GLN A 142 1.48 4.87 15.55
N GLN A 143 1.85 6.14 15.33
CA GLN A 143 1.14 6.99 14.38
C GLN A 143 1.22 6.43 12.97
N TYR A 144 2.39 5.95 12.54
CA TYR A 144 2.59 5.33 11.25
C TYR A 144 1.76 4.05 11.08
N VAL A 145 1.80 3.14 12.05
CA VAL A 145 0.98 1.92 12.05
C VAL A 145 -0.51 2.24 11.99
N ASN A 146 -0.98 3.20 12.79
CA ASN A 146 -2.40 3.56 12.81
C ASN A 146 -2.89 4.11 11.45
N THR A 147 -2.02 4.86 10.77
CA THR A 147 -2.38 5.52 9.50
C THR A 147 -2.20 4.60 8.30
N CYS A 148 -1.09 3.84 8.25
CA CYS A 148 -0.63 3.20 7.04
C CYS A 148 -0.80 1.67 7.01
N ASN A 149 -1.05 1.01 8.15
CA ASN A 149 -1.09 -0.46 8.22
C ASN A 149 -2.02 -1.11 7.17
N ARG A 150 -3.11 -0.45 6.80
CA ARG A 150 -4.08 -0.97 5.82
C ARG A 150 -3.62 -0.88 4.36
N PHE A 151 -2.54 -0.15 4.10
CA PHE A 151 -1.91 0.04 2.80
C PHE A 151 -0.59 -0.70 2.67
N MET A 152 -0.21 -1.45 3.68
CA MET A 152 1.03 -2.23 3.74
C MET A 152 0.76 -3.70 3.42
N VAL A 153 1.70 -4.33 2.77
CA VAL A 153 1.76 -5.79 2.69
C VAL A 153 2.16 -6.38 4.05
N VAL A 154 1.91 -7.67 4.21
CA VAL A 154 2.06 -8.33 5.51
C VAL A 154 3.46 -8.24 6.11
N THR A 155 4.50 -8.30 5.28
CA THR A 155 5.90 -8.15 5.73
C THR A 155 6.20 -6.76 6.28
N GLU A 156 5.68 -5.73 5.63
CA GLU A 156 5.77 -4.35 6.10
C GLU A 156 4.98 -4.13 7.39
N GLN A 157 3.76 -4.70 7.47
CA GLN A 157 2.96 -4.67 8.70
C GLN A 157 3.71 -5.32 9.86
N MET A 158 4.36 -6.46 9.61
CA MET A 158 5.16 -7.16 10.63
C MET A 158 6.34 -6.31 11.08
N ARG A 159 7.11 -5.75 10.14
CA ARG A 159 8.28 -4.90 10.43
C ARG A 159 7.86 -3.68 11.26
N ALA A 160 6.85 -2.95 10.82
CA ALA A 160 6.36 -1.76 11.52
C ALA A 160 5.89 -2.08 12.95
N ARG A 161 5.25 -3.23 13.15
CA ARG A 161 4.77 -3.68 14.47
C ARG A 161 5.90 -4.23 15.34
N ASN A 162 6.90 -4.87 14.77
CA ASN A 162 8.11 -5.29 15.49
C ASN A 162 8.85 -4.08 16.05
N ASP A 163 9.08 -3.06 15.23
CA ASP A 163 9.72 -1.81 15.65
C ASP A 163 8.95 -1.13 16.78
N LEU A 164 7.62 -1.05 16.63
CA LEU A 164 6.75 -0.49 17.66
C LEU A 164 6.83 -1.28 18.97
N ALA A 165 6.80 -2.60 18.91
CA ALA A 165 6.89 -3.45 20.08
C ALA A 165 8.22 -3.29 20.82
N VAL A 166 9.32 -3.24 20.08
CA VAL A 166 10.66 -3.04 20.66
C VAL A 166 10.76 -1.66 21.33
N ALA A 167 10.19 -0.61 20.73
CA ALA A 167 10.17 0.72 21.34
C ALA A 167 9.32 0.72 22.64
N TYR A 168 8.16 0.09 22.64
CA TYR A 168 7.33 -0.05 23.86
C TYR A 168 8.03 -0.88 24.94
N LYS A 169 8.66 -2.01 24.56
CA LYS A 169 9.44 -2.82 25.51
C LYS A 169 10.51 -1.98 26.21
N ASN A 170 11.30 -1.23 25.43
CA ASN A 170 12.41 -0.45 25.96
C ASN A 170 11.96 0.79 26.75
N SER A 171 10.73 1.28 26.50
CA SER A 171 10.10 2.31 27.35
C SER A 171 9.42 1.76 28.61
N GLY A 172 9.47 0.43 28.83
CA GLY A 172 8.85 -0.22 29.99
C GLY A 172 7.34 -0.50 29.84
N ASN A 173 6.75 -0.20 28.69
CA ASN A 173 5.31 -0.41 28.46
C ASN A 173 5.01 -1.81 27.90
N LYS A 174 5.03 -2.80 28.79
CA LYS A 174 4.83 -4.22 28.45
C LYS A 174 3.47 -4.50 27.80
N THR A 175 2.41 -3.85 28.29
CA THR A 175 1.05 -4.02 27.75
C THR A 175 0.97 -3.51 26.31
N ALA A 176 1.50 -2.32 26.01
CA ALA A 176 1.52 -1.79 24.66
C ALA A 176 2.40 -2.62 23.72
N CYS A 177 3.51 -3.18 24.23
CA CYS A 177 4.38 -4.12 23.49
C CYS A 177 3.57 -5.34 23.00
N HIS A 178 2.83 -6.01 23.85
CA HIS A 178 1.95 -7.12 23.47
C HIS A 178 0.85 -6.68 22.51
N THR A 179 0.22 -5.53 22.78
CA THR A 179 -0.87 -5.00 21.93
C THR A 179 -0.39 -4.74 20.49
N ALA A 180 0.83 -4.21 20.33
CA ALA A 180 1.42 -3.97 19.01
C ALA A 180 1.55 -5.26 18.17
N LEU A 181 1.88 -6.39 18.81
CA LEU A 181 2.11 -7.68 18.15
C LEU A 181 0.86 -8.55 18.05
N GLN A 182 -0.20 -8.26 18.80
CA GLN A 182 -1.41 -9.07 18.84
C GLN A 182 -2.00 -9.39 17.46
N PRO A 183 -2.07 -8.45 16.49
CA PRO A 183 -2.59 -8.75 15.15
C PRO A 183 -1.75 -9.75 14.35
N LEU A 184 -0.47 -9.94 14.70
CA LEU A 184 0.43 -10.85 14.00
C LEU A 184 0.27 -12.31 14.45
N ARG A 185 -0.42 -12.55 15.57
CA ARG A 185 -0.61 -13.90 16.11
C ARG A 185 -1.34 -14.84 15.17
N ARG A 186 -2.16 -14.31 14.27
CA ARG A 186 -2.87 -15.09 13.24
C ARG A 186 -1.91 -15.87 12.32
N TYR A 187 -0.67 -15.38 12.18
CA TYR A 187 0.35 -16.01 11.33
C TYR A 187 1.28 -16.97 12.09
N TRP A 188 1.12 -17.16 13.42
CA TRP A 188 2.09 -17.91 14.24
C TRP A 188 2.14 -19.39 13.96
N ASN A 189 1.06 -19.96 13.47
CA ASN A 189 0.99 -21.37 13.10
C ASN A 189 1.32 -21.60 11.62
N ASP A 190 1.61 -20.53 10.88
CA ASP A 190 1.98 -20.65 9.48
C ASP A 190 3.35 -21.29 9.38
N LYS A 191 3.43 -22.35 8.60
CA LYS A 191 4.66 -23.09 8.31
C LYS A 191 5.12 -22.72 6.91
N ALA A 192 6.42 -22.42 6.78
CA ALA A 192 7.03 -22.12 5.49
C ALA A 192 6.82 -23.24 4.46
N GLU A 193 6.78 -24.49 4.93
CA GLU A 193 6.63 -25.70 4.11
C GLU A 193 5.22 -25.85 3.49
N GLU A 194 4.19 -25.31 4.14
CA GLU A 194 2.80 -25.35 3.64
C GLU A 194 2.52 -24.25 2.60
N HIS A 195 3.42 -23.28 2.49
CA HIS A 195 3.21 -22.06 1.71
C HIS A 195 4.39 -21.72 0.79
N ASP A 196 5.02 -22.72 0.24
CA ASP A 196 6.33 -22.73 -0.45
C ASP A 196 6.60 -21.53 -1.40
N HIS A 197 5.58 -20.88 -1.92
CA HIS A 197 5.70 -19.70 -2.78
C HIS A 197 5.00 -18.45 -2.24
N ARG A 198 4.41 -18.53 -1.03
CA ARG A 198 3.57 -17.45 -0.49
C ARG A 198 4.33 -16.51 0.42
N TYR A 199 5.37 -17.02 1.09
CA TYR A 199 6.09 -16.24 2.07
C TYR A 199 7.56 -16.15 1.68
N SER A 200 7.98 -14.93 1.38
CA SER A 200 9.39 -14.63 1.17
C SER A 200 10.22 -14.90 2.42
N ASN A 201 11.54 -15.01 2.26
CA ASN A 201 12.48 -15.08 3.40
C ASN A 201 12.25 -13.91 4.38
N ASP A 202 11.83 -12.75 3.88
CA ASP A 202 11.54 -11.57 4.71
C ASP A 202 10.30 -11.80 5.59
N PHE A 203 9.23 -12.43 5.07
CA PHE A 203 8.07 -12.78 5.89
C PHE A 203 8.48 -13.67 7.08
N MET A 204 9.23 -14.73 6.82
CA MET A 204 9.65 -15.66 7.87
C MET A 204 10.58 -15.01 8.89
N LYS A 205 11.46 -14.11 8.45
CA LYS A 205 12.34 -13.31 9.31
C LYS A 205 11.53 -12.39 10.23
N GLU A 206 10.58 -11.65 9.68
CA GLU A 206 9.75 -10.72 10.46
C GLU A 206 8.80 -11.47 11.39
N LEU A 207 8.29 -12.63 10.99
CA LEU A 207 7.49 -13.50 11.85
C LEU A 207 8.29 -14.07 13.03
N ALA A 208 9.54 -14.50 12.79
CA ALA A 208 10.44 -14.95 13.85
C ALA A 208 10.75 -13.82 14.84
N ALA A 209 10.99 -12.60 14.32
CA ALA A 209 11.18 -11.40 15.14
C ALA A 209 9.93 -11.10 15.99
N ALA A 210 8.72 -11.22 15.43
CA ALA A 210 7.48 -11.00 16.17
C ALA A 210 7.28 -12.00 17.32
N LYS A 211 7.57 -13.29 17.09
CA LYS A 211 7.54 -14.33 18.13
C LYS A 211 8.55 -14.06 19.23
N PHE A 212 9.78 -13.69 18.85
CA PHE A 212 10.83 -13.33 19.81
C PHE A 212 10.42 -12.10 20.64
N ASN A 213 9.96 -11.03 20.00
CA ASN A 213 9.54 -9.80 20.65
C ASN A 213 8.36 -10.03 21.60
N TRP A 214 7.39 -10.86 21.21
CA TRP A 214 6.27 -11.24 22.08
C TRP A 214 6.75 -11.83 23.40
N ASN A 215 7.71 -12.74 23.35
CA ASN A 215 8.30 -13.35 24.55
C ASN A 215 9.14 -12.33 25.36
N ALA A 216 9.76 -11.37 24.68
CA ALA A 216 10.59 -10.34 25.30
C ALA A 216 9.78 -9.17 25.91
N CYS A 217 8.48 -9.05 25.65
CA CYS A 217 7.57 -8.06 26.26
C CYS A 217 7.23 -8.36 27.74
N ARG A 218 7.86 -9.33 28.38
CA ARG A 218 7.60 -9.74 29.78
C ARG A 218 8.16 -8.77 30.82
#